data_89cf4eb2d51723d63d28e6535a4d4f3e
#
_entry.id   89cf4eb2d51723d63d28e6535a4d4f3e
#
_cell.length_a   1.000
_cell.length_b   1.000
_cell.length_c   1.000
_cell.angle_alpha   90.00
_cell.angle_beta   90.00
_cell.angle_gamma   90.00
#
_symmetry.space_group_name_H-M   'P 1'
#
loop_
_entity.id
_entity.type
_entity.pdbx_description
1 polymer ?
#
loop_
_entity_poly.entity_id
_entity_poly.type
_entity_poly.pdbx_seq_one_letter_code
_entity_poly.pdbx_strand_id
1 'polypeptide(L)'
;MNTNLKNESVRGPSRARRGALRAIASGALALGMSVAGMTPTTAATATSATAAADTQAAVTRVAMLVQLGGPNLKVDERVGAHLETRGYAVRFVDQAATPDAARDADLVIISSTVSSKSVAAGWRTLDKPLVTWENDLLDDLAMTGKRHDVDFGETGKERYVWLVNAPHPIAAGLPAGATNVYGKQAPMSWGRPGLGASIIATVYGQPDKAAIFAYEKGATMDYEALAPARRVMFFLDNDTFANLSPAGLALFDAALDWAAGRR
;
A
#
# COMPACT_ATOMS: atom_id res chain seq x y z
N MET A 1 14.48 12.41 59.59
CA MET A 1 15.77 11.69 59.49
C MET A 1 16.22 11.74 58.05
N ASN A 2 17.26 12.55 57.87
CA ASN A 2 18.00 12.70 56.60
C ASN A 2 18.69 11.42 56.18
N THR A 3 18.75 11.10 54.90
CA THR A 3 20.03 10.74 54.27
C THR A 3 19.99 10.95 52.76
N ASN A 4 20.79 11.90 52.35
CA ASN A 4 21.34 12.21 51.05
C ASN A 4 22.46 11.20 50.69
N LEU A 5 22.56 10.72 49.43
CA LEU A 5 23.80 10.27 48.78
C LEU A 5 23.61 10.45 47.26
N LYS A 6 24.14 11.47 46.65
CA LYS A 6 25.42 11.70 45.93
C LYS A 6 25.56 10.81 44.68
N ASN A 7 25.31 11.37 43.59
CA ASN A 7 26.11 11.72 42.39
C ASN A 7 27.44 10.96 42.20
N GLU A 8 27.55 10.19 41.13
CA GLU A 8 28.85 9.94 40.51
C GLU A 8 28.73 9.89 38.98
N SER A 9 29.40 10.85 38.41
CA SER A 9 29.69 11.09 36.99
C SER A 9 30.90 10.20 36.60
N VAL A 10 30.77 9.40 35.54
CA VAL A 10 31.94 8.82 34.88
C VAL A 10 31.99 9.27 33.43
N ARG A 11 32.98 10.14 33.17
CA ARG A 11 33.43 10.58 31.84
C ARG A 11 34.49 9.62 31.28
N GLY A 12 34.43 9.40 29.96
CA GLY A 12 35.56 9.34 29.07
C GLY A 12 35.77 8.04 28.30
N PRO A 13 36.55 7.98 27.23
CA PRO A 13 36.96 9.08 26.35
C PRO A 13 36.71 8.83 24.84
N SER A 14 36.76 9.91 24.09
CA SER A 14 36.80 10.00 22.63
C SER A 14 38.00 9.23 22.02
N ARG A 15 37.78 8.54 20.90
CA ARG A 15 38.83 8.18 19.94
C ARG A 15 38.43 8.60 18.54
N ALA A 16 38.97 9.71 18.13
CA ALA A 16 39.13 10.09 16.73
C ALA A 16 40.12 9.12 16.07
N ARG A 17 39.82 8.61 14.90
CA ARG A 17 40.85 8.17 13.94
C ARG A 17 40.57 8.75 12.58
N ARG A 18 41.58 9.51 12.18
CA ARG A 18 41.81 10.15 10.89
C ARG A 18 42.19 9.13 9.80
N GLY A 19 41.76 9.39 8.58
CA GLY A 19 42.67 9.41 7.45
C GLY A 19 42.79 8.15 6.62
N ALA A 20 42.43 8.26 5.35
CA ALA A 20 43.36 8.10 4.25
C ALA A 20 42.66 8.41 2.90
N LEU A 21 43.05 9.53 2.33
CA LEU A 21 43.03 9.77 0.87
C LEU A 21 43.94 8.78 0.18
N ARG A 22 43.52 8.22 -0.93
CA ARG A 22 44.45 7.82 -2.01
C ARG A 22 43.85 8.21 -3.37
N ALA A 23 44.49 9.20 -3.94
CA ALA A 23 44.43 9.57 -5.35
C ALA A 23 45.53 8.85 -6.13
N ILE A 24 45.52 9.01 -7.47
CA ILE A 24 46.54 8.71 -8.49
C ILE A 24 46.31 7.33 -9.17
N ALA A 25 46.24 7.19 -10.50
CA ALA A 25 47.07 7.84 -11.52
C ALA A 25 46.42 7.74 -12.91
N SER A 26 46.73 8.75 -13.68
CA SER A 26 46.61 8.89 -15.12
C SER A 26 47.51 7.87 -15.87
N GLY A 27 47.01 7.41 -17.03
CA GLY A 27 47.85 6.71 -18.01
C GLY A 27 47.42 7.09 -19.42
N ALA A 28 48.34 7.76 -20.10
CA ALA A 28 48.16 8.37 -21.41
C ALA A 28 48.64 7.45 -22.55
N LEU A 29 48.06 7.69 -23.72
CA LEU A 29 48.66 7.71 -25.06
C LEU A 29 49.21 6.43 -25.70
N ALA A 30 48.60 6.03 -26.83
CA ALA A 30 49.35 5.58 -28.00
C ALA A 30 48.54 5.89 -29.27
N LEU A 31 49.14 6.77 -30.08
CA LEU A 31 48.80 7.05 -31.48
C LEU A 31 49.22 5.83 -32.34
N GLY A 32 48.38 5.43 -33.26
CA GLY A 32 48.71 4.53 -34.33
C GLY A 32 47.95 4.93 -35.59
N MET A 33 48.60 5.74 -36.46
CA MET A 33 48.18 5.98 -37.84
C MET A 33 48.50 4.78 -38.70
N SER A 34 47.55 4.29 -39.50
CA SER A 34 47.81 3.54 -40.72
C SER A 34 46.75 3.91 -41.76
N VAL A 35 47.29 4.47 -42.84
CA VAL A 35 46.59 4.83 -44.07
C VAL A 35 46.59 3.61 -45.00
N ALA A 36 45.51 3.32 -45.67
CA ALA A 36 45.31 3.03 -47.08
C ALA A 36 44.25 1.94 -47.33
N GLY A 37 43.37 2.20 -48.30
CA GLY A 37 42.52 1.18 -48.91
C GLY A 37 41.09 1.62 -49.15
N MET A 38 40.88 2.53 -50.14
CA MET A 38 39.54 2.83 -50.65
C MET A 38 39.08 1.71 -51.58
N THR A 39 37.99 1.04 -51.20
CA THR A 39 37.13 0.34 -52.13
C THR A 39 35.68 0.84 -51.91
N PRO A 40 34.94 1.24 -52.94
CA PRO A 40 33.54 1.65 -52.74
C PRO A 40 32.68 0.41 -52.58
N THR A 41 32.27 0.12 -51.38
CA THR A 41 31.20 -0.86 -51.12
C THR A 41 29.89 -0.10 -51.04
N THR A 42 29.03 -0.36 -51.98
CA THR A 42 27.62 0.07 -52.02
C THR A 42 26.91 -0.37 -50.69
N ALA A 43 26.73 0.57 -49.79
CA ALA A 43 25.97 0.34 -48.59
C ALA A 43 24.47 0.25 -48.96
N ALA A 44 23.93 -0.96 -48.94
CA ALA A 44 22.49 -1.17 -48.91
C ALA A 44 21.98 -0.64 -47.55
N THR A 45 21.21 0.44 -47.58
CA THR A 45 20.52 1.01 -46.43
C THR A 45 19.44 0.03 -46.02
N ALA A 46 19.75 -0.88 -45.10
CA ALA A 46 18.70 -1.64 -44.42
C ALA A 46 18.01 -0.69 -43.44
N THR A 47 16.85 -0.19 -43.85
CA THR A 47 15.93 0.51 -42.96
C THR A 47 15.44 -0.51 -41.92
N SER A 48 16.08 -0.55 -40.78
CA SER A 48 15.56 -1.27 -39.61
C SER A 48 14.34 -0.49 -39.12
N ALA A 49 13.16 -0.89 -39.58
CA ALA A 49 11.91 -0.53 -38.94
C ALA A 49 11.92 -1.12 -37.55
N THR A 50 12.34 -0.33 -36.58
CA THR A 50 12.13 -0.64 -35.14
C THR A 50 10.62 -0.58 -34.94
N ALA A 51 9.96 -1.73 -34.99
CA ALA A 51 8.59 -1.85 -34.50
C ALA A 51 8.64 -1.48 -33.02
N ALA A 52 8.22 -0.27 -32.71
CA ALA A 52 7.83 0.09 -31.35
C ALA A 52 6.67 -0.84 -31.02
N ALA A 53 6.96 -1.90 -30.29
CA ALA A 53 5.93 -2.68 -29.63
C ALA A 53 5.29 -1.71 -28.61
N ASP A 54 4.12 -1.18 -28.95
CA ASP A 54 3.21 -0.56 -28.01
C ASP A 54 2.94 -1.63 -26.93
N THR A 55 3.72 -1.61 -25.88
CA THR A 55 3.44 -2.38 -24.66
C THR A 55 2.24 -1.68 -24.00
N GLN A 56 1.06 -1.95 -24.52
CA GLN A 56 -0.17 -1.53 -23.88
C GLN A 56 -0.15 -2.16 -22.49
N ALA A 57 0.01 -1.33 -21.45
CA ALA A 57 0.05 -1.80 -20.09
C ALA A 57 -1.20 -2.67 -19.84
N ALA A 58 -1.00 -3.91 -19.42
CA ALA A 58 -2.11 -4.81 -19.18
C ALA A 58 -3.07 -4.17 -18.17
N VAL A 59 -4.36 -4.12 -18.52
CA VAL A 59 -5.39 -3.55 -17.66
C VAL A 59 -5.51 -4.39 -16.39
N THR A 60 -5.33 -3.77 -15.23
CA THR A 60 -5.46 -4.44 -13.93
C THR A 60 -6.94 -4.74 -13.65
N ARG A 61 -7.27 -6.02 -13.53
CA ARG A 61 -8.64 -6.49 -13.28
C ARG A 61 -8.91 -6.52 -11.79
N VAL A 62 -9.99 -5.88 -11.36
CA VAL A 62 -10.42 -5.81 -9.97
C VAL A 62 -11.71 -6.59 -9.79
N ALA A 63 -11.73 -7.49 -8.82
CA ALA A 63 -12.96 -8.05 -8.27
C ALA A 63 -13.27 -7.32 -6.97
N MET A 64 -14.37 -6.55 -6.97
CA MET A 64 -14.80 -5.79 -5.80
C MET A 64 -16.04 -6.44 -5.18
N LEU A 65 -15.88 -6.95 -3.96
CA LEU A 65 -16.95 -7.54 -3.18
C LEU A 65 -17.80 -6.42 -2.59
N VAL A 66 -19.10 -6.52 -2.83
CA VAL A 66 -20.11 -5.56 -2.43
C VAL A 66 -21.41 -6.27 -2.11
N GLN A 67 -22.32 -5.60 -1.42
CA GLN A 67 -23.70 -6.05 -1.28
C GLN A 67 -24.52 -5.62 -2.51
N LEU A 68 -24.59 -6.47 -3.57
CA LEU A 68 -25.25 -6.12 -4.84
C LEU A 68 -26.71 -5.68 -4.70
N GLY A 69 -27.47 -6.23 -3.75
CA GLY A 69 -28.83 -5.82 -3.45
C GLY A 69 -28.94 -4.81 -2.31
N GLY A 70 -27.83 -4.26 -1.85
CA GLY A 70 -27.78 -3.40 -0.66
C GLY A 70 -28.11 -1.94 -0.95
N PRO A 71 -28.50 -1.17 0.07
CA PRO A 71 -28.85 0.25 -0.07
C PRO A 71 -27.64 1.12 -0.44
N ASN A 72 -26.43 0.65 -0.14
CA ASN A 72 -25.19 1.38 -0.30
C ASN A 72 -24.43 1.07 -1.61
N LEU A 73 -24.98 0.25 -2.52
CA LEU A 73 -24.32 -0.12 -3.78
C LEU A 73 -23.84 1.09 -4.59
N LYS A 74 -24.59 2.20 -4.55
CA LYS A 74 -24.21 3.45 -5.24
C LYS A 74 -22.90 4.04 -4.73
N VAL A 75 -22.48 3.74 -3.50
CA VAL A 75 -21.18 4.16 -2.99
C VAL A 75 -20.09 3.37 -3.67
N ASP A 76 -20.26 2.05 -3.75
CA ASP A 76 -19.33 1.14 -4.43
C ASP A 76 -19.21 1.46 -5.93
N GLU A 77 -20.34 1.80 -6.59
CA GLU A 77 -20.35 2.24 -7.98
C GLU A 77 -19.48 3.50 -8.19
N ARG A 78 -19.46 4.43 -7.22
CA ARG A 78 -18.57 5.61 -7.29
C ARG A 78 -17.11 5.23 -7.14
N VAL A 79 -16.79 4.30 -6.23
CA VAL A 79 -15.44 3.76 -6.09
C VAL A 79 -15.02 3.08 -7.38
N GLY A 80 -15.86 2.20 -7.93
CA GLY A 80 -15.62 1.52 -9.21
C GLY A 80 -15.35 2.50 -10.35
N ALA A 81 -16.22 3.51 -10.53
CA ALA A 81 -16.05 4.53 -11.55
C ALA A 81 -14.74 5.32 -11.39
N HIS A 82 -14.35 5.65 -10.14
CA HIS A 82 -13.05 6.27 -9.88
C HIS A 82 -11.90 5.38 -10.33
N LEU A 83 -11.92 4.09 -9.99
CA LEU A 83 -10.89 3.13 -10.38
C LEU A 83 -10.81 2.96 -11.89
N GLU A 84 -11.94 2.95 -12.59
CA GLU A 84 -11.99 2.87 -14.05
C GLU A 84 -11.31 4.08 -14.71
N THR A 85 -11.49 5.30 -14.15
CA THR A 85 -10.75 6.49 -14.64
C THR A 85 -9.24 6.36 -14.49
N ARG A 86 -8.79 5.51 -13.57
CA ARG A 86 -7.38 5.21 -13.32
C ARG A 86 -6.86 4.00 -14.12
N GLY A 87 -7.68 3.44 -15.02
CA GLY A 87 -7.29 2.34 -15.90
C GLY A 87 -7.37 0.95 -15.23
N TYR A 88 -8.18 0.80 -14.19
CA TYR A 88 -8.58 -0.51 -13.70
C TYR A 88 -9.82 -1.01 -14.46
N ALA A 89 -9.97 -2.32 -14.57
CA ALA A 89 -11.24 -2.93 -15.02
C ALA A 89 -11.96 -3.51 -13.79
N VAL A 90 -13.02 -2.85 -13.35
CA VAL A 90 -13.71 -3.21 -12.12
C VAL A 90 -14.91 -4.11 -12.42
N ARG A 91 -15.03 -5.19 -11.67
CA ARG A 91 -16.19 -6.08 -11.67
C ARG A 91 -16.71 -6.23 -10.24
N PHE A 92 -17.96 -5.92 -10.04
CA PHE A 92 -18.64 -6.14 -8.77
C PHE A 92 -18.97 -7.62 -8.61
N VAL A 93 -18.74 -8.12 -7.40
CA VAL A 93 -18.99 -9.50 -6.98
C VAL A 93 -19.86 -9.47 -5.74
N ASP A 94 -20.86 -10.31 -5.69
CA ASP A 94 -21.72 -10.39 -4.50
C ASP A 94 -20.95 -10.85 -3.27
N GLN A 95 -21.26 -10.28 -2.11
CA GLN A 95 -20.61 -10.59 -0.83
C GLN A 95 -20.65 -12.09 -0.48
N ALA A 96 -21.67 -12.84 -0.90
CA ALA A 96 -21.81 -14.27 -0.64
C ALA A 96 -21.00 -15.14 -1.61
N ALA A 97 -20.36 -14.54 -2.61
CA ALA A 97 -19.54 -15.31 -3.57
C ALA A 97 -18.29 -15.89 -2.89
N THR A 98 -17.89 -17.07 -3.31
CA THR A 98 -16.64 -17.69 -2.88
C THR A 98 -15.43 -17.06 -3.56
N PRO A 99 -14.20 -17.24 -3.04
CA PRO A 99 -12.97 -16.70 -3.64
C PRO A 99 -12.76 -17.09 -5.11
N ASP A 100 -13.36 -18.20 -5.57
CA ASP A 100 -13.32 -18.62 -6.97
C ASP A 100 -13.88 -17.56 -7.93
N ALA A 101 -14.81 -16.74 -7.47
CA ALA A 101 -15.33 -15.62 -8.23
C ALA A 101 -14.27 -14.54 -8.56
N ALA A 102 -13.14 -14.50 -7.83
CA ALA A 102 -12.03 -13.59 -8.08
C ALA A 102 -10.80 -14.26 -8.73
N ARG A 103 -10.94 -15.49 -9.24
CA ARG A 103 -9.82 -16.26 -9.78
C ARG A 103 -9.06 -15.53 -10.90
N ASP A 104 -9.78 -14.82 -11.74
CA ASP A 104 -9.25 -14.06 -12.88
C ASP A 104 -8.86 -12.60 -12.54
N ALA A 105 -9.07 -12.18 -11.28
CA ALA A 105 -8.70 -10.85 -10.85
C ALA A 105 -7.20 -10.73 -10.55
N ASP A 106 -6.67 -9.53 -10.71
CA ASP A 106 -5.31 -9.16 -10.35
C ASP A 106 -5.26 -8.48 -8.98
N LEU A 107 -6.41 -7.94 -8.53
CA LEU A 107 -6.64 -7.32 -7.23
C LEU A 107 -8.05 -7.63 -6.74
N VAL A 108 -8.18 -7.92 -5.45
CA VAL A 108 -9.48 -8.03 -4.76
C VAL A 108 -9.69 -6.84 -3.86
N ILE A 109 -10.90 -6.32 -3.86
CA ILE A 109 -11.34 -5.29 -2.91
C ILE A 109 -12.54 -5.85 -2.14
N ILE A 110 -12.57 -5.64 -0.81
CA ILE A 110 -13.73 -5.90 0.02
C ILE A 110 -14.19 -4.59 0.62
N SER A 111 -15.38 -4.14 0.21
CA SER A 111 -15.99 -2.90 0.68
C SER A 111 -16.66 -3.09 2.05
N SER A 112 -16.73 -2.04 2.86
CA SER A 112 -17.50 -2.03 4.11
C SER A 112 -19.02 -2.01 3.90
N THR A 113 -19.49 -1.96 2.67
CA THR A 113 -20.91 -2.10 2.36
C THR A 113 -21.41 -3.55 2.47
N VAL A 114 -20.48 -4.52 2.54
CA VAL A 114 -20.83 -5.92 2.77
C VAL A 114 -21.30 -6.14 4.21
N SER A 115 -22.07 -7.20 4.42
CA SER A 115 -22.30 -7.74 5.76
C SER A 115 -21.22 -8.79 6.04
N SER A 116 -20.34 -8.56 7.01
CA SER A 116 -19.25 -9.47 7.38
C SER A 116 -19.75 -10.91 7.60
N LYS A 117 -20.95 -11.06 8.18
CA LYS A 117 -21.62 -12.37 8.40
C LYS A 117 -22.04 -13.09 7.12
N SER A 118 -22.17 -12.36 6.02
CA SER A 118 -22.59 -12.90 4.71
C SER A 118 -21.40 -13.17 3.78
N VAL A 119 -20.21 -12.71 4.13
CA VAL A 119 -19.00 -12.93 3.33
C VAL A 119 -18.57 -14.39 3.46
N ALA A 120 -18.42 -15.07 2.33
CA ALA A 120 -18.03 -16.47 2.30
C ALA A 120 -16.61 -16.67 2.89
N ALA A 121 -16.37 -17.84 3.48
CA ALA A 121 -15.04 -18.19 3.95
C ALA A 121 -14.03 -18.36 2.79
N GLY A 122 -12.74 -18.29 3.13
CA GLY A 122 -11.64 -18.59 2.19
C GLY A 122 -10.90 -17.39 1.63
N TRP A 123 -11.39 -16.17 1.78
CA TRP A 123 -10.70 -14.95 1.33
C TRP A 123 -9.35 -14.75 2.00
N ARG A 124 -9.18 -15.23 3.23
CA ARG A 124 -7.90 -15.20 3.95
C ARG A 124 -6.77 -15.88 3.18
N THR A 125 -7.05 -17.02 2.56
CA THR A 125 -6.04 -17.86 1.90
C THR A 125 -5.89 -17.61 0.41
N LEU A 126 -6.70 -16.70 -0.16
CA LEU A 126 -6.65 -16.36 -1.57
C LEU A 126 -5.28 -15.76 -1.93
N ASP A 127 -4.57 -16.38 -2.88
CA ASP A 127 -3.26 -15.90 -3.38
C ASP A 127 -3.45 -14.78 -4.41
N LYS A 128 -4.14 -13.73 -4.01
CA LYS A 128 -4.33 -12.49 -4.75
C LYS A 128 -4.15 -11.31 -3.81
N PRO A 129 -3.57 -10.18 -4.26
CA PRO A 129 -3.58 -8.94 -3.50
C PRO A 129 -4.99 -8.57 -3.06
N LEU A 130 -5.13 -8.10 -1.82
CA LEU A 130 -6.42 -7.74 -1.27
C LEU A 130 -6.33 -6.42 -0.50
N VAL A 131 -7.29 -5.53 -0.79
CA VAL A 131 -7.50 -4.29 -0.05
C VAL A 131 -8.88 -4.35 0.58
N THR A 132 -9.00 -3.99 1.84
CA THR A 132 -10.29 -3.92 2.53
C THR A 132 -10.39 -2.67 3.37
N TRP A 133 -11.62 -2.21 3.54
CA TRP A 133 -12.02 -1.24 4.57
C TRP A 133 -13.19 -1.75 5.40
N GLU A 134 -13.51 -3.06 5.27
CA GLU A 134 -14.45 -3.74 6.16
C GLU A 134 -13.72 -4.17 7.44
N ASN A 135 -13.94 -3.41 8.52
CA ASN A 135 -13.23 -3.66 9.78
C ASN A 135 -13.65 -4.98 10.46
N ASP A 136 -14.92 -5.37 10.33
CA ASP A 136 -15.45 -6.60 10.93
C ASP A 136 -15.01 -7.90 10.25
N LEU A 137 -14.19 -7.80 9.18
CA LEU A 137 -13.53 -8.94 8.54
C LEU A 137 -12.03 -9.03 8.82
N LEU A 138 -11.45 -8.09 9.56
CA LEU A 138 -10.01 -8.04 9.77
C LEU A 138 -9.47 -9.27 10.52
N ASP A 139 -10.23 -9.81 11.47
CA ASP A 139 -9.88 -11.03 12.19
C ASP A 139 -10.08 -12.29 11.33
N ASP A 140 -11.14 -12.38 10.55
CA ASP A 140 -11.38 -13.47 9.60
C ASP A 140 -10.29 -13.53 8.52
N LEU A 141 -9.76 -12.38 8.10
CA LEU A 141 -8.64 -12.25 7.18
C LEU A 141 -7.27 -12.43 7.88
N ALA A 142 -7.24 -12.65 9.21
CA ALA A 142 -6.05 -12.71 10.05
C ALA A 142 -5.18 -11.45 9.99
N MET A 143 -5.75 -10.32 9.69
CA MET A 143 -5.04 -9.05 9.64
C MET A 143 -4.91 -8.41 11.04
N THR A 144 -5.79 -8.78 11.97
CA THR A 144 -5.80 -8.36 13.39
C THR A 144 -6.24 -9.50 14.29
N GLY A 145 -6.19 -9.28 15.62
CA GLY A 145 -6.84 -10.14 16.62
C GLY A 145 -8.38 -10.09 16.52
N LYS A 146 -9.09 -10.84 17.39
CA LYS A 146 -10.54 -11.11 17.30
C LYS A 146 -11.43 -10.18 18.10
N ARG A 147 -10.86 -9.29 18.90
CA ARG A 147 -11.65 -8.52 19.86
C ARG A 147 -12.12 -7.22 19.25
N HIS A 148 -13.39 -7.15 18.91
CA HIS A 148 -14.03 -5.90 18.49
C HIS A 148 -13.77 -4.79 19.52
N ASP A 149 -13.60 -3.55 19.09
CA ASP A 149 -13.24 -2.37 19.88
C ASP A 149 -11.87 -2.42 20.59
N VAL A 150 -11.15 -3.54 20.47
CA VAL A 150 -9.79 -3.72 21.03
C VAL A 150 -8.77 -3.95 19.93
N ASP A 151 -9.02 -4.88 19.03
CA ASP A 151 -8.10 -5.27 17.97
C ASP A 151 -8.51 -4.65 16.61
N PHE A 152 -9.77 -4.30 16.45
CA PHE A 152 -10.32 -3.57 15.30
C PHE A 152 -11.61 -2.86 15.66
N GLY A 153 -12.07 -1.97 14.81
CA GLY A 153 -13.33 -1.25 14.98
C GLY A 153 -13.33 0.07 14.22
N GLU A 154 -14.18 0.98 14.64
CA GLU A 154 -14.32 2.30 14.03
C GLU A 154 -14.33 3.43 15.08
N THR A 155 -14.03 4.64 14.64
CA THR A 155 -14.21 5.88 15.41
C THR A 155 -15.23 6.75 14.74
N GLY A 156 -16.14 7.33 15.52
CA GLY A 156 -17.34 7.96 14.93
C GLY A 156 -17.13 9.32 14.25
N LYS A 157 -16.06 10.06 14.55
CA LYS A 157 -15.92 11.46 14.12
C LYS A 157 -14.45 11.86 13.95
N GLU A 158 -13.82 11.34 12.92
CA GLU A 158 -12.43 11.66 12.60
C GLU A 158 -12.32 12.48 11.31
N ARG A 159 -11.23 13.17 11.15
CA ARG A 159 -10.91 13.95 9.96
C ARG A 159 -9.46 13.83 9.55
N TYR A 160 -8.60 13.48 10.49
CA TYR A 160 -7.15 13.43 10.30
C TYR A 160 -6.61 12.05 10.62
N VAL A 161 -5.57 11.67 9.90
CA VAL A 161 -4.68 10.58 10.28
C VAL A 161 -3.32 11.16 10.65
N TRP A 162 -2.53 10.38 11.37
CA TRP A 162 -1.13 10.67 11.61
C TRP A 162 -0.27 9.73 10.76
N LEU A 163 0.41 10.25 9.73
CA LEU A 163 1.34 9.48 8.91
C LEU A 163 2.61 9.19 9.72
N VAL A 164 2.84 7.91 10.01
CA VAL A 164 4.00 7.42 10.76
C VAL A 164 5.10 6.87 9.86
N ASN A 165 4.77 6.45 8.63
CA ASN A 165 5.70 5.87 7.68
C ASN A 165 5.63 6.59 6.32
N ALA A 166 6.06 7.84 6.28
CA ALA A 166 6.06 8.66 5.06
C ALA A 166 6.90 8.09 3.89
N PRO A 167 8.00 7.33 4.12
CA PRO A 167 8.75 6.70 3.03
C PRO A 167 7.99 5.56 2.33
N HIS A 168 6.96 4.99 2.95
CA HIS A 168 6.21 3.89 2.34
C HIS A 168 5.43 4.39 1.11
N PRO A 169 5.38 3.63 -0.01
CA PRO A 169 4.66 4.05 -1.22
C PRO A 169 3.19 4.42 -0.98
N ILE A 170 2.51 3.74 -0.06
CA ILE A 170 1.11 4.04 0.31
C ILE A 170 0.96 5.44 0.91
N ALA A 171 2.02 6.04 1.46
CA ALA A 171 1.98 7.42 1.95
C ALA A 171 1.85 8.48 0.83
N ALA A 172 1.86 8.07 -0.44
CA ALA A 172 1.66 8.94 -1.61
C ALA A 172 2.60 10.15 -1.67
N GLY A 173 3.82 10.05 -1.10
CA GLY A 173 4.77 11.15 -1.02
C GLY A 173 4.39 12.25 -0.03
N LEU A 174 3.34 12.07 0.75
CA LEU A 174 2.94 13.02 1.79
C LEU A 174 3.94 12.99 2.97
N PRO A 175 4.17 14.15 3.62
CA PRO A 175 5.08 14.23 4.77
C PRO A 175 4.51 13.50 5.99
N ALA A 176 5.40 13.02 6.87
CA ALA A 176 5.01 12.49 8.17
C ALA A 176 4.26 13.55 9.02
N GLY A 177 3.34 13.07 9.85
CA GLY A 177 2.56 13.93 10.74
C GLY A 177 1.08 13.98 10.42
N ALA A 178 0.39 15.00 10.92
CA ALA A 178 -1.05 15.16 10.76
C ALA A 178 -1.43 15.43 9.30
N THR A 179 -2.28 14.58 8.75
CA THR A 179 -2.80 14.70 7.38
C THR A 179 -4.32 14.75 7.42
N ASN A 180 -4.90 15.79 6.84
CA ASN A 180 -6.35 15.90 6.68
C ASN A 180 -6.80 14.96 5.56
N VAL A 181 -7.59 13.94 5.89
CA VAL A 181 -8.04 12.92 4.92
C VAL A 181 -9.52 13.01 4.56
N TYR A 182 -10.33 13.73 5.34
CA TYR A 182 -11.74 13.94 5.06
C TYR A 182 -12.10 15.42 4.93
N GLY A 183 -13.00 15.75 4.04
CA GLY A 183 -13.58 17.09 3.90
C GLY A 183 -14.38 17.52 5.13
N LYS A 184 -15.09 16.58 5.74
CA LYS A 184 -15.86 16.75 6.99
C LYS A 184 -15.56 15.59 7.92
N GLN A 185 -15.74 15.77 9.23
CA GLN A 185 -15.64 14.66 10.19
C GLN A 185 -16.60 13.52 9.79
N ALA A 186 -16.09 12.29 9.83
CA ALA A 186 -16.81 11.09 9.43
C ALA A 186 -16.28 9.88 10.22
N PRO A 187 -16.98 8.75 10.20
CA PRO A 187 -16.44 7.50 10.72
C PRO A 187 -15.16 7.09 10.02
N MET A 188 -14.29 6.41 10.76
CA MET A 188 -13.00 5.93 10.28
C MET A 188 -12.73 4.55 10.86
N SER A 189 -12.59 3.55 9.99
CA SER A 189 -12.20 2.20 10.36
C SER A 189 -10.74 2.13 10.79
N TRP A 190 -10.41 1.25 11.72
CA TRP A 190 -9.06 1.03 12.22
C TRP A 190 -8.84 -0.43 12.60
N GLY A 191 -7.57 -0.83 12.68
CA GLY A 191 -7.15 -2.11 13.20
C GLY A 191 -5.87 -2.02 14.04
N ARG A 192 -5.59 -3.06 14.82
CA ARG A 192 -4.32 -3.29 15.54
C ARG A 192 -3.65 -4.51 14.91
N PRO A 193 -2.85 -4.32 13.87
CA PRO A 193 -2.24 -5.41 13.14
C PRO A 193 -1.14 -6.10 13.94
N GLY A 194 -0.84 -7.34 13.57
CA GLY A 194 0.31 -8.09 14.07
C GLY A 194 1.65 -7.47 13.66
N LEU A 195 2.74 -7.97 14.26
CA LEU A 195 4.09 -7.41 14.13
C LEU A 195 4.66 -7.44 12.70
N GLY A 196 4.14 -8.28 11.82
CA GLY A 196 4.59 -8.34 10.42
C GLY A 196 4.02 -7.22 9.54
N ALA A 197 3.14 -6.37 10.05
CA ALA A 197 2.57 -5.26 9.31
C ALA A 197 3.48 -4.04 9.24
N SER A 198 3.44 -3.35 8.11
CA SER A 198 3.85 -1.96 8.02
C SER A 198 2.67 -1.07 8.37
N ILE A 199 2.77 -0.28 9.43
CA ILE A 199 1.78 0.75 9.77
C ILE A 199 2.16 2.01 9.01
N ILE A 200 1.26 2.51 8.16
CA ILE A 200 1.47 3.71 7.34
C ILE A 200 0.90 4.94 8.05
N ALA A 201 -0.29 4.82 8.59
CA ALA A 201 -0.95 5.90 9.30
C ALA A 201 -1.75 5.36 10.49
N THR A 202 -1.84 6.16 11.55
CA THR A 202 -2.74 5.91 12.70
C THR A 202 -3.85 6.94 12.72
N VAL A 203 -4.94 6.64 13.42
CA VAL A 203 -5.97 7.63 13.74
C VAL A 203 -5.33 8.77 14.53
N TYR A 204 -5.64 10.02 14.18
CA TYR A 204 -5.03 11.18 14.83
C TYR A 204 -5.24 11.16 16.34
N GLY A 205 -4.14 11.29 17.10
CA GLY A 205 -4.18 11.25 18.57
C GLY A 205 -4.43 9.84 19.17
N GLN A 206 -4.52 8.77 18.36
CA GLN A 206 -4.78 7.40 18.79
C GLN A 206 -3.73 6.44 18.20
N PRO A 207 -2.48 6.44 18.70
CA PRO A 207 -1.36 5.73 18.07
C PRO A 207 -1.52 4.20 18.02
N ASP A 208 -2.39 3.64 18.86
CA ASP A 208 -2.70 2.21 18.89
C ASP A 208 -3.68 1.76 17.81
N LYS A 209 -4.30 2.71 17.11
CA LYS A 209 -5.30 2.45 16.08
C LYS A 209 -4.72 2.76 14.70
N ALA A 210 -4.29 1.73 14.00
CA ALA A 210 -3.79 1.90 12.64
C ALA A 210 -4.96 2.15 11.68
N ALA A 211 -4.96 3.31 11.02
CA ALA A 211 -5.93 3.71 10.01
C ALA A 211 -5.54 3.18 8.61
N ILE A 212 -4.24 3.03 8.36
CA ILE A 212 -3.71 2.39 7.15
C ILE A 212 -2.56 1.50 7.56
N PHE A 213 -2.67 0.21 7.23
CA PHE A 213 -1.58 -0.74 7.41
C PHE A 213 -1.57 -1.78 6.30
N ALA A 214 -0.41 -2.39 6.10
CA ALA A 214 -0.21 -3.33 5.03
C ALA A 214 0.72 -4.49 5.42
N TYR A 215 0.51 -5.63 4.79
CA TYR A 215 1.40 -6.78 4.84
C TYR A 215 1.94 -7.07 3.44
N GLU A 216 3.25 -7.24 3.33
CA GLU A 216 3.86 -7.82 2.13
C GLU A 216 3.53 -9.31 2.02
N LYS A 217 3.61 -9.87 0.81
CA LYS A 217 3.50 -11.33 0.63
C LYS A 217 4.54 -12.04 1.51
N GLY A 218 4.09 -13.04 2.27
CA GLY A 218 4.90 -13.82 3.19
C GLY A 218 5.13 -13.19 4.57
N ALA A 219 4.65 -11.96 4.81
CA ALA A 219 4.71 -11.35 6.13
C ALA A 219 3.82 -12.12 7.13
N THR A 220 4.27 -12.21 8.38
CA THR A 220 3.49 -12.84 9.45
C THR A 220 2.33 -11.93 9.86
N MET A 221 1.13 -12.40 9.60
CA MET A 221 -0.14 -11.81 10.06
C MET A 221 -0.50 -12.35 11.44
N ASP A 222 -1.68 -12.03 11.95
CA ASP A 222 -2.17 -12.59 13.20
C ASP A 222 -2.38 -14.11 13.09
N TYR A 223 -2.45 -14.79 14.24
CA TYR A 223 -2.55 -16.28 14.33
C TYR A 223 -1.44 -17.04 13.58
N GLU A 224 -0.23 -16.46 13.51
CA GLU A 224 0.92 -17.06 12.80
C GLU A 224 0.65 -17.36 11.31
N ALA A 225 -0.39 -16.75 10.74
CA ALA A 225 -0.68 -16.88 9.32
C ALA A 225 0.32 -16.08 8.49
N LEU A 226 0.72 -16.62 7.36
CA LEU A 226 1.52 -15.88 6.37
C LEU A 226 0.60 -15.23 5.34
N ALA A 227 0.86 -13.98 5.01
CA ALA A 227 0.13 -13.27 3.96
C ALA A 227 0.35 -13.96 2.61
N PRO A 228 -0.68 -14.54 1.97
CA PRO A 228 -0.51 -15.26 0.71
C PRO A 228 -0.17 -14.33 -0.46
N ALA A 229 -0.58 -13.07 -0.37
CA ALA A 229 -0.22 -11.95 -1.25
C ALA A 229 -0.29 -10.66 -0.42
N ARG A 230 -0.05 -9.49 -1.02
CA ARG A 230 -0.20 -8.20 -0.33
C ARG A 230 -1.59 -8.04 0.26
N ARG A 231 -1.65 -7.51 1.48
CA ARG A 231 -2.88 -7.20 2.21
C ARG A 231 -2.84 -5.76 2.65
N VAL A 232 -3.89 -5.01 2.44
CA VAL A 232 -4.00 -3.61 2.87
C VAL A 232 -5.33 -3.41 3.58
N MET A 233 -5.29 -2.79 4.74
CA MET A 233 -6.44 -2.19 5.39
C MET A 233 -6.39 -0.69 5.16
N PHE A 234 -7.53 -0.09 4.79
CA PHE A 234 -7.68 1.34 4.56
C PHE A 234 -8.85 1.88 5.40
N PHE A 235 -8.74 3.08 5.89
CA PHE A 235 -9.62 3.66 6.93
C PHE A 235 -11.05 4.00 6.51
N LEU A 236 -11.45 3.77 5.27
CA LEU A 236 -12.81 4.09 4.85
C LEU A 236 -13.85 3.37 5.70
N ASP A 237 -15.03 3.95 5.76
CA ASP A 237 -16.26 3.37 6.24
C ASP A 237 -17.34 3.61 5.20
N ASN A 238 -18.45 2.90 5.27
CA ASN A 238 -19.57 2.81 4.36
C ASN A 238 -19.61 3.87 3.23
N ASP A 239 -20.00 5.11 3.53
CA ASP A 239 -20.22 6.15 2.52
C ASP A 239 -19.11 7.23 2.48
N THR A 240 -17.98 6.99 3.18
CA THR A 240 -16.97 8.01 3.40
C THR A 240 -16.05 8.27 2.20
N PHE A 241 -16.06 7.42 1.17
CA PHE A 241 -15.25 7.63 -0.04
C PHE A 241 -15.50 9.01 -0.68
N ALA A 242 -16.76 9.41 -0.81
CA ALA A 242 -17.12 10.71 -1.39
C ALA A 242 -16.68 11.91 -0.52
N ASN A 243 -16.30 11.67 0.73
CA ASN A 243 -15.83 12.68 1.67
C ASN A 243 -14.30 12.77 1.75
N LEU A 244 -13.57 11.97 0.97
CA LEU A 244 -12.11 12.05 0.93
C LEU A 244 -11.65 13.46 0.50
N SER A 245 -10.67 13.98 1.23
CA SER A 245 -9.91 15.14 0.79
C SER A 245 -8.96 14.76 -0.36
N PRO A 246 -8.33 15.72 -1.04
CA PRO A 246 -7.31 15.40 -2.04
C PRO A 246 -6.18 14.51 -1.48
N ALA A 247 -5.74 14.74 -0.25
CA ALA A 247 -4.73 13.91 0.40
C ALA A 247 -5.26 12.51 0.75
N GLY A 248 -6.50 12.42 1.24
CA GLY A 248 -7.16 11.14 1.50
C GLY A 248 -7.32 10.30 0.22
N LEU A 249 -7.70 10.96 -0.90
CA LEU A 249 -7.82 10.29 -2.19
C LEU A 249 -6.45 9.83 -2.73
N ALA A 250 -5.41 10.65 -2.56
CA ALA A 250 -4.04 10.26 -2.95
C ALA A 250 -3.55 9.03 -2.17
N LEU A 251 -3.83 8.95 -0.87
CA LEU A 251 -3.53 7.78 -0.03
C LEU A 251 -4.31 6.54 -0.50
N PHE A 252 -5.59 6.70 -0.83
CA PHE A 252 -6.44 5.63 -1.34
C PHE A 252 -5.89 5.07 -2.64
N ASP A 253 -5.59 5.95 -3.58
CA ASP A 253 -5.02 5.59 -4.88
C ASP A 253 -3.69 4.86 -4.74
N ALA A 254 -2.80 5.37 -3.89
CA ALA A 254 -1.50 4.77 -3.61
C ALA A 254 -1.62 3.39 -2.93
N ALA A 255 -2.63 3.20 -2.07
CA ALA A 255 -2.88 1.92 -1.42
C ALA A 255 -3.26 0.83 -2.44
N LEU A 256 -4.13 1.18 -3.39
CA LEU A 256 -4.56 0.27 -4.46
C LEU A 256 -3.44 -0.01 -5.46
N ASP A 257 -2.72 1.03 -5.91
CA ASP A 257 -1.59 0.87 -6.82
C ASP A 257 -0.50 -0.01 -6.20
N TRP A 258 -0.17 0.23 -4.91
CA TRP A 258 0.80 -0.59 -4.21
C TRP A 258 0.34 -2.05 -4.09
N ALA A 259 -0.91 -2.28 -3.66
CA ALA A 259 -1.45 -3.63 -3.55
C ALA A 259 -1.40 -4.38 -4.89
N ALA A 260 -1.81 -3.72 -5.98
CA ALA A 260 -1.81 -4.28 -7.34
C ALA A 260 -0.41 -4.39 -7.97
N GLY A 261 0.64 -3.85 -7.33
CA GLY A 261 1.99 -3.82 -7.91
C GLY A 261 2.14 -2.83 -9.09
N ARG A 262 1.25 -1.86 -9.21
CA ARG A 262 1.36 -0.76 -10.20
C ARG A 262 2.39 0.26 -9.69
N ARG A 263 3.10 0.90 -10.61
CA ARG A 263 4.11 1.94 -10.33
C ARG A 263 3.57 3.31 -10.72
#